data_49d4d28bc08c27004928cc9a1d789261
#
_entry.id   49d4d28bc08c27004928cc9a1d789261
#
_cell.length_a   1.000
_cell.length_b   1.000
_cell.length_c   1.000
_cell.angle_alpha   90.00
_cell.angle_beta   90.00
_cell.angle_gamma   90.00
#
_symmetry.space_group_name_H-M   'P 1'
#
loop_
_entity.id
_entity.type
_entity.pdbx_description
1 polymer ?
#
loop_
_entity_poly.entity_id
_entity_poly.type
_entity_poly.pdbx_seq_one_letter_code
_entity_poly.pdbx_strand_id
1 'polypeptide(L)'
;MADTWELLDQKERALLKKIDDLADRQYQAEQLFSDFEAYDEATYDSENNLWEAAYQSRFSHQLESLNEGRRCHKERLVDDFLRYRDDLKREESHLEREIEAIRSQKHKEK
;
A
#
# COMPACT_ATOMS: atom_id res chain seq x y z
N MET A 1 21.38 -10.52 35.99
CA MET A 1 20.05 -10.47 35.34
C MET A 1 19.76 -9.10 34.79
N ALA A 2 19.20 -9.04 33.60
CA ALA A 2 18.77 -7.76 33.07
C ALA A 2 17.60 -7.22 33.90
N ASP A 3 17.62 -5.94 34.19
CA ASP A 3 16.54 -5.24 34.86
C ASP A 3 15.26 -5.33 34.00
N THR A 4 14.12 -5.43 34.66
CA THR A 4 12.82 -5.45 34.00
C THR A 4 12.63 -4.21 33.10
N TRP A 5 13.07 -3.06 33.61
CA TRP A 5 13.03 -1.83 32.83
C TRP A 5 13.87 -1.92 31.54
N GLU A 6 15.06 -2.50 31.62
CA GLU A 6 15.94 -2.67 30.45
C GLU A 6 15.32 -3.60 29.42
N LEU A 7 14.67 -4.68 29.86
CA LEU A 7 13.95 -5.56 28.93
C LEU A 7 12.80 -4.86 28.23
N LEU A 8 12.06 -4.04 28.96
CA LEU A 8 10.98 -3.25 28.39
C LEU A 8 11.51 -2.22 27.40
N ASP A 9 12.64 -1.59 27.72
CA ASP A 9 13.29 -0.62 26.83
C ASP A 9 13.74 -1.27 25.52
N GLN A 10 14.32 -2.47 25.61
CA GLN A 10 14.71 -3.24 24.42
C GLN A 10 13.51 -3.58 23.54
N LYS A 11 12.39 -3.97 24.15
CA LYS A 11 11.15 -4.26 23.43
C LYS A 11 10.60 -3.01 22.75
N GLU A 12 10.62 -1.88 23.46
CA GLU A 12 10.18 -0.60 22.90
C GLU A 12 11.02 -0.21 21.68
N ARG A 13 12.33 -0.33 21.78
CA ARG A 13 13.24 -0.02 20.65
C ARG A 13 12.98 -0.92 19.46
N ALA A 14 12.74 -2.21 19.69
CA ALA A 14 12.43 -3.15 18.63
C ALA A 14 11.12 -2.79 17.93
N LEU A 15 10.11 -2.38 18.69
CA LEU A 15 8.81 -1.96 18.12
C LEU A 15 8.93 -0.64 17.35
N LEU A 16 9.71 0.31 17.85
CA LEU A 16 9.96 1.57 17.15
C LEU A 16 10.65 1.33 15.81
N LYS A 17 11.59 0.38 15.77
CA LYS A 17 12.22 0.00 14.51
C LYS A 17 11.21 -0.60 13.53
N LYS A 18 10.29 -1.43 14.01
CA LYS A 18 9.22 -2.00 13.18
C LYS A 18 8.32 -0.91 12.62
N ILE A 19 8.02 0.11 13.41
CA ILE A 19 7.22 1.25 12.96
C ILE A 19 7.96 2.02 11.85
N ASP A 20 9.26 2.24 12.00
CA ASP A 20 10.06 2.90 10.97
C ASP A 20 10.07 2.09 9.67
N ASP A 21 10.26 0.78 9.77
CA ASP A 21 10.22 -0.13 8.61
C ASP A 21 8.83 -0.09 7.95
N LEU A 22 7.79 -0.01 8.75
CA LEU A 22 6.41 0.07 8.27
C LEU A 22 6.15 1.39 7.53
N ALA A 23 6.67 2.50 8.06
CA ALA A 23 6.57 3.81 7.42
C ALA A 23 7.25 3.80 6.05
N ASP A 24 8.41 3.14 5.93
CA ASP A 24 9.10 2.97 4.66
C ASP A 24 8.25 2.18 3.66
N ARG A 25 7.61 1.10 4.12
CA ARG A 25 6.71 0.30 3.27
C ARG A 25 5.51 1.11 2.81
N GLN A 26 4.93 1.92 3.69
CA GLN A 26 3.82 2.81 3.35
C GLN A 26 4.24 3.82 2.29
N TYR A 27 5.41 4.41 2.45
CA TYR A 27 5.95 5.35 1.47
C TYR A 27 6.16 4.69 0.12
N GLN A 28 6.79 3.51 0.09
CA GLN A 28 7.04 2.76 -1.14
C GLN A 28 5.73 2.38 -1.83
N ALA A 29 4.73 1.98 -1.06
CA ALA A 29 3.41 1.63 -1.59
C ALA A 29 2.73 2.83 -2.25
N GLU A 30 2.79 4.01 -1.60
CA GLU A 30 2.21 5.23 -2.17
C GLU A 30 2.94 5.66 -3.46
N GLN A 31 4.26 5.54 -3.49
CA GLN A 31 5.04 5.83 -4.70
C GLN A 31 4.68 4.89 -5.84
N LEU A 32 4.57 3.60 -5.54
CA LEU A 32 4.21 2.60 -6.53
C LEU A 32 2.82 2.85 -7.11
N PHE A 33 1.87 3.21 -6.26
CA PHE A 33 0.51 3.53 -6.69
C PHE A 33 0.48 4.81 -7.54
N SER A 34 1.25 5.82 -7.16
CA SER A 34 1.36 7.06 -7.93
C SER A 34 1.93 6.80 -9.33
N ASP A 35 2.97 5.97 -9.41
CA ASP A 35 3.57 5.56 -10.69
C ASP A 35 2.56 4.77 -11.54
N PHE A 36 1.78 3.91 -10.90
CA PHE A 36 0.73 3.16 -11.58
C PHE A 36 -0.35 4.09 -12.13
N GLU A 37 -0.80 5.08 -11.37
CA GLU A 37 -1.80 6.05 -11.84
C GLU A 37 -1.30 6.82 -13.07
N ALA A 38 -0.04 7.24 -13.06
CA ALA A 38 0.56 7.94 -14.20
C ALA A 38 0.63 7.05 -15.43
N TYR A 39 1.02 5.78 -15.25
CA TYR A 39 1.05 4.80 -16.33
C TYR A 39 -0.36 4.54 -16.87
N ASP A 40 -1.33 4.39 -15.99
CA ASP A 40 -2.73 4.13 -16.37
C ASP A 40 -3.32 5.29 -17.18
N GLU A 41 -3.04 6.53 -16.78
CA GLU A 41 -3.49 7.72 -17.50
C GLU A 41 -2.91 7.76 -18.91
N ALA A 42 -1.61 7.51 -19.05
CA ALA A 42 -0.93 7.46 -20.34
C ALA A 42 -1.50 6.33 -21.23
N THR A 43 -1.79 5.19 -20.63
CA THR A 43 -2.38 4.05 -21.34
C THR A 43 -3.80 4.36 -21.81
N TYR A 44 -4.58 5.04 -20.97
CA TYR A 44 -5.94 5.45 -21.30
C TYR A 44 -5.95 6.37 -22.54
N ASP A 45 -5.05 7.34 -22.59
CA ASP A 45 -4.92 8.24 -23.73
C ASP A 45 -4.55 7.48 -25.01
N SER A 46 -3.62 6.53 -24.91
CA SER A 46 -3.23 5.67 -26.03
C SER A 46 -4.39 4.81 -26.51
N GLU A 47 -5.17 4.24 -25.59
CA GLU A 47 -6.36 3.44 -25.91
C GLU A 47 -7.40 4.25 -26.64
N ASN A 48 -7.65 5.49 -26.22
CA ASN A 48 -8.59 6.38 -26.88
C ASN A 48 -8.15 6.71 -28.32
N ASN A 49 -6.87 6.97 -28.52
CA ASN A 49 -6.32 7.21 -29.84
C ASN A 49 -6.47 6.00 -30.76
N LEU A 50 -6.21 4.81 -30.23
CA LEU A 50 -6.41 3.56 -30.97
C LEU A 50 -7.87 3.31 -31.28
N TRP A 51 -8.76 3.59 -30.35
CA TRP A 51 -10.21 3.44 -30.53
C TRP A 51 -10.70 4.36 -31.65
N GLU A 52 -10.28 5.61 -31.65
CA GLU A 52 -10.65 6.57 -32.72
C GLU A 52 -10.18 6.08 -34.09
N ALA A 53 -8.94 5.56 -34.17
CA ALA A 53 -8.38 5.05 -35.40
C ALA A 53 -9.08 3.77 -35.88
N ALA A 54 -9.55 2.95 -34.94
CA ALA A 54 -10.21 1.67 -35.24
C ALA A 54 -11.72 1.78 -35.39
N TYR A 55 -12.29 2.96 -35.14
CA TYR A 55 -13.74 3.18 -35.15
C TYR A 55 -14.36 2.71 -36.49
N GLN A 56 -15.40 1.87 -36.35
CA GLN A 56 -16.09 1.23 -37.50
C GLN A 56 -15.21 0.29 -38.34
N SER A 57 -14.01 -0.04 -37.90
CA SER A 57 -13.19 -1.06 -38.56
C SER A 57 -13.57 -2.46 -38.06
N ARG A 58 -13.08 -3.48 -38.76
CA ARG A 58 -13.27 -4.88 -38.34
C ARG A 58 -12.58 -5.23 -37.03
N PHE A 59 -11.65 -4.36 -36.57
CA PHE A 59 -10.90 -4.57 -35.33
C PHE A 59 -11.53 -3.93 -34.11
N SER A 60 -12.58 -3.10 -34.30
CA SER A 60 -13.21 -2.36 -33.19
C SER A 60 -13.70 -3.27 -32.08
N HIS A 61 -14.30 -4.41 -32.42
CA HIS A 61 -14.80 -5.36 -31.43
C HIS A 61 -13.67 -6.01 -30.61
N GLN A 62 -12.59 -6.37 -31.28
CA GLN A 62 -11.41 -6.94 -30.61
C GLN A 62 -10.77 -5.92 -29.66
N LEU A 63 -10.68 -4.67 -30.08
CA LEU A 63 -10.14 -3.59 -29.26
C LEU A 63 -11.01 -3.33 -28.04
N GLU A 64 -12.33 -3.35 -28.21
CA GLU A 64 -13.29 -3.20 -27.12
C GLU A 64 -13.11 -4.31 -26.07
N SER A 65 -12.97 -5.57 -26.49
CA SER A 65 -12.72 -6.70 -25.59
C SER A 65 -11.40 -6.55 -24.82
N LEU A 66 -10.35 -6.07 -25.49
CA LEU A 66 -9.05 -5.85 -24.87
C LEU A 66 -9.14 -4.75 -23.79
N ASN A 67 -9.81 -3.66 -24.11
CA ASN A 67 -10.00 -2.53 -23.18
C ASN A 67 -10.82 -2.95 -21.95
N GLU A 68 -11.83 -3.79 -22.14
CA GLU A 68 -12.63 -4.36 -21.06
C GLU A 68 -11.77 -5.20 -20.12
N GLY A 69 -10.92 -6.07 -20.67
CA GLY A 69 -9.99 -6.89 -19.89
C GLY A 69 -9.02 -6.05 -19.06
N ARG A 70 -8.48 -4.98 -19.64
CA ARG A 70 -7.59 -4.06 -18.94
C ARG A 70 -8.30 -3.36 -17.80
N ARG A 71 -9.55 -2.96 -18.00
CA ARG A 71 -10.35 -2.31 -16.97
C ARG A 71 -10.55 -3.23 -15.76
N CYS A 72 -10.87 -4.50 -16.01
CA CYS A 72 -11.03 -5.50 -14.95
C CYS A 72 -9.73 -5.72 -14.17
N HIS A 73 -8.59 -5.79 -14.85
CA HIS A 73 -7.29 -5.93 -14.20
C HIS A 73 -6.95 -4.72 -13.35
N LYS A 74 -7.23 -3.53 -13.86
CA LYS A 74 -7.01 -2.27 -13.14
C LYS A 74 -7.82 -2.25 -11.84
N GLU A 75 -9.10 -2.59 -11.89
CA GLU A 75 -9.97 -2.59 -10.72
C GLU A 75 -9.44 -3.54 -9.65
N ARG A 76 -9.01 -4.75 -10.03
CA ARG A 76 -8.41 -5.71 -9.11
C ARG A 76 -7.14 -5.19 -8.46
N LEU A 77 -6.27 -4.57 -9.25
CA LEU A 77 -5.01 -4.02 -8.76
C LEU A 77 -5.26 -2.89 -7.76
N VAL A 78 -6.19 -2.01 -8.06
CA VAL A 78 -6.57 -0.91 -7.16
C VAL A 78 -7.16 -1.46 -5.86
N ASP A 79 -8.05 -2.45 -5.94
CA ASP A 79 -8.63 -3.08 -4.76
C ASP A 79 -7.57 -3.74 -3.88
N ASP A 80 -6.64 -4.48 -4.49
CA ASP A 80 -5.55 -5.12 -3.78
C ASP A 80 -4.62 -4.10 -3.11
N PHE A 81 -4.34 -2.99 -3.79
CA PHE A 81 -3.54 -1.91 -3.23
C PHE A 81 -4.23 -1.28 -2.02
N LEU A 82 -5.53 -1.00 -2.12
CA LEU A 82 -6.28 -0.41 -1.03
C LEU A 82 -6.32 -1.33 0.19
N ARG A 83 -6.45 -2.64 -0.01
CA ARG A 83 -6.38 -3.62 1.07
C ARG A 83 -4.99 -3.63 1.72
N TYR A 84 -3.95 -3.61 0.92
CA TYR A 84 -2.57 -3.58 1.41
C TYR A 84 -2.34 -2.32 2.26
N ARG A 85 -2.80 -1.17 1.79
CA ARG A 85 -2.71 0.09 2.53
C ARG A 85 -3.44 0.01 3.87
N ASP A 86 -4.63 -0.57 3.88
CA ASP A 86 -5.41 -0.73 5.11
C ASP A 86 -4.74 -1.69 6.08
N ASP A 87 -4.15 -2.77 5.59
CA ASP A 87 -3.40 -3.73 6.41
C ASP A 87 -2.19 -3.07 7.06
N LEU A 88 -1.46 -2.23 6.33
CA LEU A 88 -0.33 -1.48 6.87
C LEU A 88 -0.77 -0.52 7.98
N LYS A 89 -1.90 0.15 7.81
CA LYS A 89 -2.46 1.05 8.82
C LYS A 89 -2.89 0.30 10.08
N ARG A 90 -3.48 -0.87 9.92
CA ARG A 90 -3.87 -1.72 11.06
C ARG A 90 -2.65 -2.19 11.84
N GLU A 91 -1.61 -2.60 11.13
CA GLU A 91 -0.35 -3.01 11.74
C GLU A 91 0.29 -1.85 12.51
N GLU A 92 0.29 -0.66 11.92
CA GLU A 92 0.79 0.56 12.58
C GLU A 92 0.03 0.83 13.88
N SER A 93 -1.31 0.79 13.85
CA SER A 93 -2.13 0.99 15.04
C SER A 93 -1.86 -0.05 16.12
N HIS A 94 -1.66 -1.30 15.72
CA HIS A 94 -1.33 -2.39 16.64
C HIS A 94 0.03 -2.15 17.32
N LEU A 95 1.03 -1.78 16.54
CA LEU A 95 2.37 -1.49 17.07
C LEU A 95 2.37 -0.29 18.01
N GLU A 96 1.61 0.75 17.66
CA GLU A 96 1.47 1.93 18.53
C GLU A 96 0.86 1.58 19.88
N ARG A 97 -0.15 0.70 19.90
CA ARG A 97 -0.76 0.24 21.15
C ARG A 97 0.21 -0.58 21.98
N GLU A 98 0.99 -1.45 21.35
CA GLU A 98 2.02 -2.22 22.07
C GLU A 98 3.08 -1.31 22.67
N ILE A 99 3.50 -0.28 21.95
CA ILE A 99 4.48 0.70 22.44
C ILE A 99 3.92 1.46 23.65
N GLU A 100 2.66 1.91 23.57
CA GLU A 100 2.04 2.58 24.70
C GLU A 100 1.92 1.70 25.93
N ALA A 101 1.58 0.42 25.75
CA ALA A 101 1.51 -0.54 26.84
C ALA A 101 2.88 -0.72 27.50
N ILE A 102 3.95 -0.78 26.70
CA ILE A 102 5.31 -0.91 27.23
C ILE A 102 5.72 0.36 27.98
N ARG A 103 5.41 1.53 27.44
CA ARG A 103 5.71 2.81 28.10
C ARG A 103 5.00 2.94 29.43
N SER A 104 3.75 2.49 29.51
CA SER A 104 3.00 2.44 30.76
C SER A 104 3.67 1.54 31.79
N GLN A 105 4.11 0.35 31.36
CA GLN A 105 4.83 -0.58 32.23
C GLN A 105 6.16 -0.01 32.71
N LYS A 106 6.92 0.64 31.82
CA LYS A 106 8.19 1.29 32.17
C LYS A 106 7.97 2.40 33.22
N HIS A 107 6.89 3.14 33.07
CA HIS A 107 6.56 4.20 34.02
C HIS A 107 6.27 3.63 35.40
N LYS A 108 5.61 2.49 35.48
CA LYS A 108 5.34 1.80 36.78
C LYS A 108 6.59 1.24 37.44
N GLU A 109 7.61 0.90 36.66
CA GLU A 109 8.87 0.32 37.14
C GLU A 109 9.86 1.37 37.67
N LYS A 110 9.57 2.63 37.53
CA LYS A 110 10.43 3.70 38.07
C LYS A 110 10.31 3.85 39.58
#